data_dc9a78191be31499740b60f5aa3d1ea9
#
_entry.id   dc9a78191be31499740b60f5aa3d1ea9
#
_cell.length_a   1.000
_cell.length_b   1.000
_cell.length_c   1.000
_cell.angle_alpha   90.00
_cell.angle_beta   90.00
_cell.angle_gamma   90.00
#
_symmetry.space_group_name_H-M   'P 1'
#
loop_
_entity.id
_entity.type
_entity.pdbx_description
1 polymer ?
#
loop_
_entity_poly.entity_id
_entity_poly.type
_entity_poly.pdbx_seq_one_letter_code
_entity_poly.pdbx_strand_id
1 'polypeptide(L)'
;MLSLIGQLYAIEADLPDPHVLQGEQQAAALAQRLAVRQEKSAPLVAAIRECALAQRSLPGSALRKALKYMLELWSGLTVFLSNAWVPLDNNLVERQLRDMVVGRKNHYGSKSLRGTEVAALFYSLIETARLRGEDPGRYLLRAALAAIENPGTVTLPSSSD
;
A
#
# COMPACT_ATOMS: atom_id res chain seq x y z
N MET A 1 -19.86 -8.44 -10.94
CA MET A 1 -18.60 -8.32 -10.14
C MET A 1 -17.94 -6.96 -10.29
N LEU A 2 -17.55 -6.48 -11.49
CA LEU A 2 -16.91 -5.15 -11.65
C LEU A 2 -17.74 -3.99 -11.09
N SER A 3 -19.05 -3.99 -11.26
CA SER A 3 -19.93 -2.97 -10.68
C SER A 3 -19.90 -2.95 -9.15
N LEU A 4 -19.82 -4.12 -8.50
CA LEU A 4 -19.71 -4.21 -7.03
C LEU A 4 -18.37 -3.65 -6.54
N ILE A 5 -17.29 -3.93 -7.27
CA ILE A 5 -15.96 -3.36 -6.98
C ILE A 5 -16.01 -1.82 -7.11
N GLY A 6 -16.62 -1.30 -8.20
CA GLY A 6 -16.81 0.14 -8.37
C GLY A 6 -17.57 0.81 -7.24
N GLN A 7 -18.59 0.14 -6.67
CA GLN A 7 -19.34 0.63 -5.51
C GLN A 7 -18.46 0.67 -4.24
N LEU A 8 -17.55 -0.31 -4.03
CA LEU A 8 -16.59 -0.26 -2.91
C LEU A 8 -15.70 0.97 -3.01
N TYR A 9 -15.17 1.26 -4.19
CA TYR A 9 -14.34 2.46 -4.41
C TYR A 9 -15.12 3.76 -4.20
N ALA A 10 -16.38 3.81 -4.63
CA ALA A 10 -17.25 4.98 -4.40
C ALA A 10 -17.48 5.23 -2.90
N ILE A 11 -17.71 4.17 -2.11
CA ILE A 11 -17.84 4.29 -0.65
C ILE A 11 -16.53 4.81 -0.02
N GLU A 12 -15.38 4.27 -0.43
CA GLU A 12 -14.09 4.69 0.12
C GLU A 12 -13.72 6.14 -0.23
N ALA A 13 -14.10 6.63 -1.42
CA ALA A 13 -13.83 8.00 -1.86
C ALA A 13 -14.52 9.06 -1.00
N ASP A 14 -15.66 8.71 -0.38
CA ASP A 14 -16.42 9.61 0.50
C ASP A 14 -15.91 9.61 1.94
N LEU A 15 -14.93 8.75 2.28
CA LEU A 15 -14.42 8.63 3.65
C LEU A 15 -13.17 9.48 3.86
N PRO A 16 -13.04 10.14 5.03
CA PRO A 16 -11.85 10.89 5.35
C PRO A 16 -10.61 9.98 5.42
N ASP A 17 -9.48 10.47 4.92
CA ASP A 17 -8.21 9.75 5.03
C ASP A 17 -7.61 9.92 6.43
N PRO A 18 -7.50 8.86 7.24
CA PRO A 18 -6.98 8.95 8.59
C PRO A 18 -5.47 9.23 8.64
N HIS A 19 -4.74 9.05 7.52
CA HIS A 19 -3.29 9.26 7.49
C HIS A 19 -2.91 10.75 7.45
N VAL A 20 -3.83 11.64 7.05
CA VAL A 20 -3.61 13.09 7.01
C VAL A 20 -4.19 13.83 8.24
N LEU A 21 -4.86 13.11 9.13
CA LEU A 21 -5.50 13.65 10.33
C LEU A 21 -4.71 13.29 11.59
N GLN A 22 -4.93 14.04 12.67
CA GLN A 22 -4.24 13.80 13.96
C GLN A 22 -5.22 13.90 15.13
N GLY A 23 -4.83 13.30 16.27
CA GLY A 23 -5.57 13.38 17.51
C GLY A 23 -7.01 12.87 17.41
N GLU A 24 -7.96 13.64 17.96
CA GLU A 24 -9.37 13.28 18.00
C GLU A 24 -10.00 13.15 16.61
N GLN A 25 -9.59 13.99 15.65
CA GLN A 25 -10.09 13.92 14.28
C GLN A 25 -9.69 12.61 13.59
N GLN A 26 -8.48 12.14 13.82
CA GLN A 26 -8.01 10.85 13.32
C GLN A 26 -8.80 9.69 13.94
N ALA A 27 -9.02 9.72 15.26
CA ALA A 27 -9.80 8.70 15.95
C ALA A 27 -11.24 8.65 15.45
N ALA A 28 -11.87 9.81 15.24
CA ALA A 28 -13.22 9.92 14.69
C ALA A 28 -13.28 9.38 13.24
N ALA A 29 -12.31 9.70 12.40
CA ALA A 29 -12.22 9.21 11.02
C ALA A 29 -12.06 7.69 10.96
N LEU A 30 -11.25 7.10 11.82
CA LEU A 30 -11.07 5.65 11.92
C LEU A 30 -12.37 4.96 12.36
N ALA A 31 -13.06 5.50 13.36
CA ALA A 31 -14.34 4.96 13.83
C ALA A 31 -15.41 5.04 12.74
N GLN A 32 -15.54 6.20 12.06
CA GLN A 32 -16.47 6.38 10.95
C GLN A 32 -16.17 5.41 9.81
N ARG A 33 -14.90 5.29 9.42
CA ARG A 33 -14.46 4.40 8.34
C ARG A 33 -14.83 2.94 8.64
N LEU A 34 -14.59 2.49 9.86
CA LEU A 34 -14.94 1.13 10.27
C LEU A 34 -16.45 0.90 10.23
N ALA A 35 -17.25 1.81 10.77
CA ALA A 35 -18.70 1.72 10.79
C ALA A 35 -19.27 1.65 9.39
N VAL A 36 -18.87 2.55 8.48
CA VAL A 36 -19.35 2.58 7.10
C VAL A 36 -18.95 1.32 6.33
N ARG A 37 -17.72 0.83 6.54
CA ARG A 37 -17.27 -0.43 5.93
C ARG A 37 -18.08 -1.64 6.38
N GLN A 38 -18.42 -1.72 7.66
CA GLN A 38 -19.27 -2.79 8.18
C GLN A 38 -20.70 -2.69 7.63
N GLU A 39 -21.25 -1.48 7.57
CA GLU A 39 -22.62 -1.26 7.11
C GLU A 39 -22.78 -1.41 5.59
N LYS A 40 -21.89 -0.78 4.81
CA LYS A 40 -22.04 -0.65 3.35
C LYS A 40 -21.13 -1.56 2.54
N SER A 41 -19.86 -1.70 2.95
CA SER A 41 -18.86 -2.46 2.17
C SER A 41 -18.94 -3.96 2.43
N ALA A 42 -19.22 -4.41 3.65
CA ALA A 42 -19.30 -5.83 3.96
C ALA A 42 -20.36 -6.59 3.15
N PRO A 43 -21.59 -6.08 2.94
CA PRO A 43 -22.55 -6.72 2.06
C PRO A 43 -22.09 -6.84 0.60
N LEU A 44 -21.39 -5.81 0.08
CA LEU A 44 -20.84 -5.84 -1.28
C LEU A 44 -19.74 -6.87 -1.41
N VAL A 45 -18.86 -6.98 -0.42
CA VAL A 45 -17.79 -7.99 -0.35
C VAL A 45 -18.39 -9.40 -0.30
N ALA A 46 -19.43 -9.62 0.48
CA ALA A 46 -20.17 -10.89 0.50
C ALA A 46 -20.76 -11.21 -0.89
N ALA A 47 -21.38 -10.24 -1.55
CA ALA A 47 -21.93 -10.40 -2.89
C ALA A 47 -20.85 -10.71 -3.94
N ILE A 48 -19.66 -10.12 -3.83
CA ILE A 48 -18.51 -10.43 -4.69
C ILE A 48 -18.11 -11.90 -4.50
N ARG A 49 -18.05 -12.38 -3.26
CA ARG A 49 -17.72 -13.78 -2.95
C ARG A 49 -18.74 -14.74 -3.55
N GLU A 50 -20.03 -14.45 -3.37
CA GLU A 50 -21.13 -15.26 -3.95
C GLU A 50 -21.04 -15.29 -5.48
N CYS A 51 -20.81 -14.13 -6.11
CA CYS A 51 -20.57 -14.07 -7.54
C CYS A 51 -19.40 -14.95 -7.99
N ALA A 52 -18.31 -14.98 -7.21
CA ALA A 52 -17.14 -15.79 -7.53
C ALA A 52 -17.42 -17.30 -7.39
N LEU A 53 -18.12 -17.69 -6.33
CA LEU A 53 -18.50 -19.08 -6.08
C LEU A 53 -19.53 -19.60 -7.10
N ALA A 54 -20.43 -18.73 -7.57
CA ALA A 54 -21.43 -19.08 -8.57
C ALA A 54 -20.85 -19.23 -10.00
N GLN A 55 -19.61 -18.79 -10.25
CA GLN A 55 -19.01 -18.88 -11.58
C GLN A 55 -18.70 -20.32 -11.98
N ARG A 56 -19.35 -20.77 -13.05
CA ARG A 56 -19.01 -22.04 -13.70
C ARG A 56 -17.87 -21.80 -14.69
N SER A 57 -16.70 -22.37 -14.41
CA SER A 57 -15.52 -22.24 -15.26
C SER A 57 -14.93 -23.62 -15.59
N LEU A 58 -14.43 -23.75 -16.81
CA LEU A 58 -13.78 -24.98 -17.26
C LEU A 58 -12.56 -25.32 -16.39
N PRO A 59 -12.33 -26.59 -16.06
CA PRO A 59 -11.11 -27.02 -15.39
C PRO A 59 -9.86 -26.54 -16.12
N GLY A 60 -8.89 -25.98 -15.40
CA GLY A 60 -7.64 -25.47 -15.98
C GLY A 60 -7.71 -24.11 -16.67
N SER A 61 -8.88 -23.52 -16.87
CA SER A 61 -9.04 -22.18 -17.48
C SER A 61 -8.38 -21.09 -16.64
N ALA A 62 -7.98 -19.98 -17.29
CA ALA A 62 -7.44 -18.79 -16.63
C ALA A 62 -8.43 -18.22 -15.60
N LEU A 63 -9.72 -18.20 -15.92
CA LEU A 63 -10.78 -17.76 -15.01
C LEU A 63 -10.82 -18.62 -13.75
N ARG A 64 -10.78 -19.96 -13.87
CA ARG A 64 -10.78 -20.86 -12.71
C ARG A 64 -9.56 -20.65 -11.81
N LYS A 65 -8.39 -20.45 -12.41
CA LYS A 65 -7.15 -20.16 -11.66
C LYS A 65 -7.26 -18.83 -10.91
N ALA A 66 -7.78 -17.78 -11.56
CA ALA A 66 -7.97 -16.48 -10.94
C ALA A 66 -8.98 -16.51 -9.77
N LEU A 67 -10.12 -17.18 -9.96
CA LEU A 67 -11.12 -17.34 -8.91
C LEU A 67 -10.59 -18.15 -7.72
N LYS A 68 -9.86 -19.22 -7.98
CA LYS A 68 -9.22 -20.01 -6.93
C LYS A 68 -8.23 -19.17 -6.14
N TYR A 69 -7.34 -18.45 -6.82
CA TYR A 69 -6.35 -17.57 -6.20
C TYR A 69 -7.02 -16.48 -5.33
N MET A 70 -8.07 -15.84 -5.84
CA MET A 70 -8.82 -14.84 -5.08
C MET A 70 -9.46 -15.44 -3.82
N LEU A 71 -10.08 -16.62 -3.91
CA LEU A 71 -10.72 -17.27 -2.77
C LEU A 71 -9.71 -17.77 -1.74
N GLU A 72 -8.53 -18.24 -2.15
CA GLU A 72 -7.43 -18.62 -1.25
C GLU A 72 -6.89 -17.42 -0.46
N LEU A 73 -6.88 -16.23 -1.05
CA LEU A 73 -6.45 -14.99 -0.40
C LEU A 73 -7.58 -14.22 0.27
N TRP A 74 -8.79 -14.76 0.33
CA TRP A 74 -10.00 -14.03 0.73
C TRP A 74 -9.88 -13.36 2.10
N SER A 75 -9.32 -14.04 3.09
CA SER A 75 -9.11 -13.49 4.43
C SER A 75 -8.21 -12.26 4.41
N GLY A 76 -7.12 -12.29 3.63
CA GLY A 76 -6.23 -11.15 3.44
C GLY A 76 -6.90 -9.99 2.70
N LEU A 77 -7.65 -10.28 1.64
CA LEU A 77 -8.36 -9.28 0.84
C LEU A 77 -9.47 -8.57 1.61
N THR A 78 -9.98 -9.14 2.69
CA THR A 78 -11.08 -8.59 3.48
C THR A 78 -10.65 -7.96 4.81
N VAL A 79 -9.36 -7.89 5.11
CA VAL A 79 -8.81 -7.29 6.35
C VAL A 79 -9.25 -5.84 6.53
N PHE A 80 -9.40 -5.07 5.44
CA PHE A 80 -9.85 -3.69 5.48
C PHE A 80 -11.24 -3.51 6.13
N LEU A 81 -12.08 -4.54 6.12
CA LEU A 81 -13.39 -4.50 6.79
C LEU A 81 -13.27 -4.45 8.32
N SER A 82 -12.22 -5.03 8.89
CA SER A 82 -12.01 -5.10 10.35
C SER A 82 -10.92 -4.16 10.84
N ASN A 83 -10.13 -3.58 9.94
CA ASN A 83 -9.05 -2.68 10.29
C ASN A 83 -9.15 -1.38 9.47
N ALA A 84 -9.53 -0.29 10.11
CA ALA A 84 -9.72 1.01 9.46
C ALA A 84 -8.43 1.61 8.89
N TRP A 85 -7.25 1.21 9.36
CA TRP A 85 -5.95 1.65 8.82
C TRP A 85 -5.60 1.02 7.49
N VAL A 86 -6.11 -0.18 7.22
CA VAL A 86 -5.80 -0.89 5.98
C VAL A 86 -6.62 -0.28 4.84
N PRO A 87 -5.99 0.22 3.75
CA PRO A 87 -6.71 0.73 2.59
C PRO A 87 -7.41 -0.40 1.82
N LEU A 88 -8.37 -0.02 0.97
CA LEU A 88 -9.10 -0.97 0.11
C LEU A 88 -8.18 -1.69 -0.89
N ASP A 89 -7.12 -1.02 -1.33
CA ASP A 89 -6.16 -1.53 -2.29
C ASP A 89 -4.71 -1.21 -1.87
N ASN A 90 -3.76 -1.71 -2.64
CA ASN A 90 -2.33 -1.48 -2.44
C ASN A 90 -1.72 -0.54 -3.50
N ASN A 91 -2.55 0.24 -4.20
CA ASN A 91 -2.11 1.14 -5.27
C ASN A 91 -1.03 2.12 -4.83
N LEU A 92 -1.08 2.57 -3.57
CA LEU A 92 -0.03 3.43 -3.00
C LEU A 92 1.32 2.70 -2.99
N VAL A 93 1.36 1.48 -2.46
CA VAL A 93 2.57 0.65 -2.39
C VAL A 93 3.09 0.31 -3.79
N GLU A 94 2.19 -0.09 -4.70
CA GLU A 94 2.57 -0.40 -6.09
C GLU A 94 3.16 0.80 -6.81
N ARG A 95 2.62 1.99 -6.56
CA ARG A 95 3.16 3.24 -7.12
C ARG A 95 4.56 3.53 -6.60
N GLN A 96 4.79 3.36 -5.29
CA GLN A 96 6.12 3.54 -4.68
C GLN A 96 7.15 2.52 -5.19
N LEU A 97 6.72 1.27 -5.42
CA LEU A 97 7.59 0.23 -5.95
C LEU A 97 7.92 0.40 -7.46
N ARG A 98 7.13 1.20 -8.19
CA ARG A 98 7.32 1.40 -9.63
C ARG A 98 8.71 1.92 -9.96
N ASP A 99 9.19 2.92 -9.24
CA ASP A 99 10.50 3.55 -9.48
C ASP A 99 11.64 2.54 -9.30
N MET A 100 11.52 1.65 -8.30
CA MET A 100 12.46 0.56 -8.10
C MET A 100 12.45 -0.44 -9.25
N VAL A 101 11.26 -0.82 -9.75
CA VAL A 101 11.14 -1.79 -10.86
C VAL A 101 11.67 -1.20 -12.16
N VAL A 102 11.36 0.07 -12.45
CA VAL A 102 11.87 0.79 -13.63
C VAL A 102 13.39 0.97 -13.52
N GLY A 103 13.89 1.42 -12.37
CA GLY A 103 15.30 1.57 -12.11
C GLY A 103 16.06 0.26 -12.34
N ARG A 104 15.57 -0.87 -11.79
CA ARG A 104 16.18 -2.19 -11.99
C ARG A 104 16.27 -2.59 -13.46
N LYS A 105 15.28 -2.23 -14.29
CA LYS A 105 15.34 -2.49 -15.75
C LYS A 105 16.39 -1.61 -16.43
N ASN A 106 16.57 -0.37 -16.01
CA ASN A 106 17.49 0.58 -16.62
C ASN A 106 18.97 0.28 -16.31
N HIS A 107 19.28 -0.20 -15.09
CA HIS A 107 20.66 -0.49 -14.68
C HIS A 107 20.95 -1.99 -14.47
N TYR A 108 20.13 -2.87 -15.06
CA TYR A 108 20.29 -4.33 -15.01
C TYR A 108 20.27 -4.95 -13.59
N GLY A 109 19.73 -4.22 -12.61
CA GLY A 109 19.63 -4.67 -11.22
C GLY A 109 20.97 -4.78 -10.50
N SER A 110 20.92 -5.24 -9.27
CA SER A 110 22.10 -5.58 -8.48
C SER A 110 22.52 -7.03 -8.73
N LYS A 111 23.82 -7.26 -8.92
CA LYS A 111 24.37 -8.59 -9.22
C LYS A 111 24.77 -9.38 -7.95
N SER A 112 24.58 -8.81 -6.76
CA SER A 112 24.92 -9.42 -5.48
C SER A 112 23.83 -9.19 -4.44
N LEU A 113 23.77 -10.05 -3.41
CA LEU A 113 22.84 -9.88 -2.30
C LEU A 113 23.06 -8.53 -1.60
N ARG A 114 24.30 -8.20 -1.27
CA ARG A 114 24.66 -6.90 -0.66
C ARG A 114 24.23 -5.72 -1.53
N GLY A 115 24.42 -5.78 -2.84
CA GLY A 115 23.95 -4.73 -3.76
C GLY A 115 22.43 -4.58 -3.75
N THR A 116 21.70 -5.69 -3.62
CA THR A 116 20.24 -5.68 -3.51
C THR A 116 19.77 -5.05 -2.19
N GLU A 117 20.41 -5.40 -1.08
CA GLU A 117 20.11 -4.83 0.25
C GLU A 117 20.39 -3.31 0.28
N VAL A 118 21.53 -2.88 -0.26
CA VAL A 118 21.87 -1.45 -0.37
C VAL A 118 20.86 -0.71 -1.24
N ALA A 119 20.48 -1.26 -2.39
CA ALA A 119 19.48 -0.65 -3.26
C ALA A 119 18.12 -0.55 -2.55
N ALA A 120 17.68 -1.60 -1.87
CA ALA A 120 16.43 -1.60 -1.11
C ALA A 120 16.43 -0.53 -0.01
N LEU A 121 17.55 -0.38 0.72
CA LEU A 121 17.72 0.66 1.73
C LEU A 121 17.58 2.07 1.13
N PHE A 122 18.31 2.36 0.05
CA PHE A 122 18.26 3.69 -0.59
C PHE A 122 16.87 3.99 -1.16
N TYR A 123 16.21 3.05 -1.83
CA TYR A 123 14.83 3.24 -2.31
C TYR A 123 13.87 3.52 -1.15
N SER A 124 13.98 2.77 -0.05
CA SER A 124 13.15 2.98 1.14
C SER A 124 13.33 4.38 1.74
N LEU A 125 14.58 4.83 1.89
CA LEU A 125 14.89 6.16 2.43
C LEU A 125 14.42 7.29 1.52
N ILE A 126 14.65 7.17 0.20
CA ILE A 126 14.22 8.14 -0.81
C ILE A 126 12.71 8.30 -0.82
N GLU A 127 11.98 7.18 -0.84
CA GLU A 127 10.52 7.21 -0.84
C GLU A 127 9.96 7.73 0.49
N THR A 128 10.61 7.40 1.61
CA THR A 128 10.23 7.95 2.92
C THR A 128 10.43 9.47 2.97
N ALA A 129 11.53 9.98 2.42
CA ALA A 129 11.77 11.43 2.32
C ALA A 129 10.67 12.11 1.48
N ARG A 130 10.35 11.56 0.30
CA ARG A 130 9.26 12.06 -0.57
C ARG A 130 7.91 12.08 0.14
N LEU A 131 7.54 11.00 0.83
CA LEU A 131 6.29 10.89 1.57
C LEU A 131 6.20 11.90 2.72
N ARG A 132 7.33 12.32 3.27
CA ARG A 132 7.44 13.35 4.32
C ARG A 132 7.59 14.77 3.79
N GLY A 133 7.60 14.96 2.47
CA GLY A 133 7.77 16.25 1.83
C GLY A 133 9.22 16.77 1.85
N GLU A 134 10.19 15.97 2.30
CA GLU A 134 11.61 16.32 2.26
C GLU A 134 12.20 15.99 0.89
N ASP A 135 13.00 16.92 0.31
CA ASP A 135 13.73 16.64 -0.92
C ASP A 135 14.75 15.51 -0.70
N PRO A 136 14.67 14.39 -1.45
CA PRO A 136 15.54 13.25 -1.23
C PRO A 136 17.03 13.53 -1.39
N GLY A 137 17.42 14.44 -2.31
CA GLY A 137 18.81 14.83 -2.52
C GLY A 137 19.35 15.59 -1.31
N ARG A 138 18.58 16.54 -0.78
CA ARG A 138 18.92 17.29 0.42
C ARG A 138 19.00 16.39 1.65
N TYR A 139 18.05 15.46 1.79
CA TYR A 139 18.08 14.47 2.85
C TYR A 139 19.35 13.60 2.79
N LEU A 140 19.68 13.03 1.63
CA LEU A 140 20.86 12.17 1.47
C LEU A 140 22.15 12.92 1.74
N LEU A 141 22.25 14.18 1.29
CA LEU A 141 23.43 15.02 1.58
C LEU A 141 23.58 15.27 3.09
N ARG A 142 22.49 15.65 3.78
CA ARG A 142 22.48 15.86 5.22
C ARG A 142 22.89 14.59 5.99
N ALA A 143 22.34 13.45 5.61
CA ALA A 143 22.66 12.17 6.23
C ALA A 143 24.12 11.76 6.00
N ALA A 144 24.64 11.99 4.79
CA ALA A 144 26.05 11.70 4.47
C ALA A 144 27.02 12.59 5.26
N LEU A 145 26.76 13.89 5.34
CA LEU A 145 27.59 14.82 6.12
C LEU A 145 27.58 14.46 7.61
N ALA A 146 26.43 14.16 8.20
CA ALA A 146 26.33 13.75 9.59
C ALA A 146 27.09 12.44 9.87
N ALA A 147 27.06 11.47 8.95
CA ALA A 147 27.82 10.22 9.09
C ALA A 147 29.34 10.39 8.92
N ILE A 148 29.79 11.38 8.14
CA ILE A 148 31.22 11.74 8.00
C ILE A 148 31.74 12.42 9.29
N GLU A 149 30.96 13.36 9.84
CA GLU A 149 31.33 14.06 11.07
C GLU A 149 31.31 13.13 12.28
N ASN A 150 30.33 12.26 12.39
CA ASN A 150 30.17 11.31 13.48
C ASN A 150 29.84 9.92 12.92
N PRO A 151 30.83 9.06 12.69
CA PRO A 151 30.64 7.70 12.20
C PRO A 151 29.67 6.89 13.08
N GLY A 152 28.65 6.28 12.46
CA GLY A 152 27.60 5.54 13.15
C GLY A 152 26.33 6.34 13.44
N THR A 153 26.29 7.64 13.14
CA THR A 153 25.06 8.44 13.26
C THR A 153 24.00 7.96 12.26
N VAL A 154 22.81 7.74 12.75
CA VAL A 154 21.63 7.41 11.94
C VAL A 154 20.77 8.66 11.78
N THR A 155 20.62 9.12 10.53
CA THR A 155 19.79 10.26 10.18
C THR A 155 18.58 9.77 9.37
N LEU A 156 17.39 9.93 9.90
CA LEU A 156 16.14 9.57 9.21
C LEU A 156 15.53 10.78 8.49
N PRO A 157 14.71 10.56 7.44
CA PRO A 157 13.94 11.62 6.82
C PRO A 157 13.01 12.30 7.84
N SER A 158 12.96 13.62 7.82
CA SER A 158 12.09 14.44 8.69
C SER A 158 10.86 14.91 7.92
N SER A 159 9.75 15.19 8.62
CA SER A 159 8.65 15.96 8.04
C SER A 159 9.11 17.40 7.83
N SER A 160 8.78 17.98 6.67
CA SER A 160 8.89 19.42 6.49
C SER A 160 7.89 20.09 7.43
N ASP A 161 8.35 21.01 8.29
CA ASP A 161 7.50 21.89 9.08
C ASP A 161 6.70 22.83 8.18
#